data_ef94bf6628db12d13d427d5ef84c85ad
#
_entry.id   ef94bf6628db12d13d427d5ef84c85ad
#
_cell.length_a   1.000
_cell.length_b   1.000
_cell.length_c   1.000
_cell.angle_alpha   90.00
_cell.angle_beta   90.00
_cell.angle_gamma   90.00
#
_symmetry.space_group_name_H-M   'P 1'
#
loop_
_entity.id
_entity.type
_entity.pdbx_description
1 polymer ?
#
loop_
_entity_poly.entity_id
_entity_poly.type
_entity_poly.pdbx_seq_one_letter_code
_entity_poly.pdbx_strand_id
1 'polypeptide(L)'
;MSDLSPSRSLLKRRLQDIASLSFSAGLAQAAAVVALPLLQRYCYNPSAFADMAVYSQLVGILGAVATLRMDLALVKQNSMEQARATFSLGLRSMLFMAFVAMLLAFGFSAAGLEMGAIPWLWCLLPLGVVGLGMNGLVTGWLSREERFQKLAVVRAGGSFVGEALRFVGASLGSLGLIAGRISGQWCSAIWGFRTLHRSWRSAPKSTRTSRKKAWSENRAYAVFTTPANVLAMAANGLFILYLFEFGSGNIVGSVGAGMAYLTVAAGLVIRSVSDVFFKHLDDVPPGALMRHYTRWMAVLGLRSAAGISVLWAIRGGWATRLL
;
A
#
# COMPACT_ATOMS: atom_id res chain seq x y z
N MET A 1 42.49 -1.78 8.95
CA MET A 1 41.31 -2.68 8.71
C MET A 1 40.65 -2.88 10.06
N SER A 2 39.75 -1.97 10.42
CA SER A 2 39.02 -2.03 11.71
C SER A 2 37.75 -2.87 11.52
N ASP A 3 37.56 -3.83 12.44
CA ASP A 3 36.44 -4.78 12.53
C ASP A 3 35.09 -4.10 12.35
N LEU A 4 34.51 -4.24 11.16
CA LEU A 4 33.13 -3.87 10.82
C LEU A 4 32.16 -5.02 11.15
N SER A 5 32.35 -5.71 12.26
CA SER A 5 31.30 -6.61 12.77
C SER A 5 30.22 -5.74 13.43
N PRO A 6 29.01 -5.66 12.88
CA PRO A 6 27.92 -4.97 13.58
C PRO A 6 27.74 -5.60 14.95
N SER A 7 27.76 -4.79 16.00
CA SER A 7 27.65 -5.30 17.36
C SER A 7 26.44 -6.22 17.46
N ARG A 8 26.56 -7.36 18.14
CA ARG A 8 25.46 -8.36 18.30
C ARG A 8 24.15 -7.72 18.77
N SER A 9 24.22 -6.61 19.48
CA SER A 9 23.09 -5.83 19.96
C SER A 9 22.33 -5.12 18.82
N LEU A 10 23.03 -4.56 17.83
CA LEU A 10 22.40 -3.92 16.67
C LEU A 10 21.70 -4.94 15.76
N LEU A 11 22.34 -6.10 15.55
CA LEU A 11 21.73 -7.18 14.78
C LEU A 11 20.46 -7.70 15.46
N LYS A 12 20.51 -7.91 16.78
CA LYS A 12 19.34 -8.35 17.56
C LYS A 12 18.19 -7.35 17.49
N ARG A 13 18.47 -6.04 17.60
CA ARG A 13 17.45 -4.99 17.47
C ARG A 13 16.82 -4.97 16.08
N ARG A 14 17.63 -5.04 15.02
CA ARG A 14 17.15 -5.11 13.63
C ARG A 14 16.25 -6.34 13.40
N LEU A 15 16.63 -7.50 13.92
CA LEU A 15 15.83 -8.72 13.84
C LEU A 15 14.50 -8.59 14.62
N GLN A 16 14.50 -7.95 15.76
CA GLN A 16 13.28 -7.67 16.53
C GLN A 16 12.34 -6.72 15.79
N ASP A 17 12.89 -5.67 15.15
CA ASP A 17 12.09 -4.72 14.35
C ASP A 17 11.46 -5.41 13.13
N ILE A 18 12.22 -6.24 12.42
CA ILE A 18 11.71 -7.06 11.31
C ILE A 18 10.63 -8.02 11.82
N ALA A 19 10.88 -8.72 12.92
CA ALA A 19 9.95 -9.68 13.48
C ALA A 19 8.63 -9.00 13.91
N SER A 20 8.70 -7.84 14.58
CA SER A 20 7.51 -7.10 15.02
C SER A 20 6.68 -6.56 13.86
N LEU A 21 7.34 -6.02 12.80
CA LEU A 21 6.67 -5.60 11.59
C LEU A 21 6.04 -6.76 10.83
N SER A 22 6.78 -7.88 10.70
CA SER A 22 6.29 -9.07 10.02
C SER A 22 5.11 -9.70 10.77
N PHE A 23 5.18 -9.75 12.09
CA PHE A 23 4.10 -10.30 12.93
C PHE A 23 2.82 -9.46 12.82
N SER A 24 2.95 -8.13 12.94
CA SER A 24 1.78 -7.25 12.85
C SER A 24 1.20 -7.17 11.44
N ALA A 25 2.05 -7.17 10.41
CA ALA A 25 1.61 -7.28 9.03
C ALA A 25 0.94 -8.64 8.79
N GLY A 26 1.50 -9.72 9.36
CA GLY A 26 0.92 -11.06 9.33
C GLY A 26 -0.46 -11.11 9.96
N LEU A 27 -0.63 -10.52 11.14
CA LEU A 27 -1.92 -10.50 11.84
C LEU A 27 -2.98 -9.71 11.06
N ALA A 28 -2.61 -8.52 10.54
CA ALA A 28 -3.51 -7.72 9.72
C ALA A 28 -3.93 -8.44 8.42
N GLN A 29 -3.01 -9.17 7.82
CA GLN A 29 -3.30 -9.91 6.58
C GLN A 29 -4.00 -11.24 6.84
N ALA A 30 -3.72 -11.91 7.95
CA ALA A 30 -4.51 -13.07 8.37
C ALA A 30 -5.98 -12.69 8.58
N ALA A 31 -6.24 -11.52 9.18
CA ALA A 31 -7.60 -11.00 9.29
C ALA A 31 -8.25 -10.80 7.91
N ALA A 32 -7.54 -10.23 6.93
CA ALA A 32 -8.05 -10.06 5.57
C ALA A 32 -8.26 -11.39 4.83
N VAL A 33 -7.34 -12.37 5.02
CA VAL A 33 -7.46 -13.72 4.44
C VAL A 33 -8.69 -14.44 4.96
N VAL A 34 -9.02 -14.28 6.25
CA VAL A 34 -10.22 -14.88 6.84
C VAL A 34 -11.48 -14.08 6.49
N ALA A 35 -11.39 -12.73 6.50
CA ALA A 35 -12.52 -11.87 6.21
C ALA A 35 -13.01 -11.98 4.77
N LEU A 36 -12.10 -12.05 3.78
CA LEU A 36 -12.44 -12.07 2.36
C LEU A 36 -13.38 -13.22 1.97
N PRO A 37 -13.12 -14.51 2.33
CA PRO A 37 -14.04 -15.60 2.04
C PRO A 37 -15.40 -15.44 2.74
N LEU A 38 -15.40 -14.95 3.98
CA LEU A 38 -16.63 -14.73 4.72
C LEU A 38 -17.48 -13.61 4.08
N LEU A 39 -16.84 -12.51 3.69
CA LEU A 39 -17.51 -11.42 2.96
C LEU A 39 -18.07 -11.90 1.62
N GLN A 40 -17.30 -12.70 0.87
CA GLN A 40 -17.71 -13.22 -0.42
C GLN A 40 -18.86 -14.23 -0.31
N ARG A 41 -18.86 -15.07 0.71
CA ARG A 41 -19.86 -16.13 0.86
C ARG A 41 -21.17 -15.63 1.49
N TYR A 42 -21.08 -14.72 2.45
CA TYR A 42 -22.24 -14.38 3.30
C TYR A 42 -22.73 -12.92 3.15
N CYS A 43 -21.88 -12.02 2.64
CA CYS A 43 -22.17 -10.59 2.73
C CYS A 43 -22.35 -9.91 1.38
N TYR A 44 -21.66 -10.34 0.35
CA TYR A 44 -21.58 -9.58 -0.90
C TYR A 44 -21.70 -10.46 -2.14
N ASN A 45 -22.41 -9.95 -3.14
CA ASN A 45 -22.48 -10.56 -4.45
C ASN A 45 -21.15 -10.41 -5.23
N PRO A 46 -20.82 -11.31 -6.17
CA PRO A 46 -19.62 -11.19 -6.99
C PRO A 46 -19.50 -9.85 -7.73
N SER A 47 -20.61 -9.24 -8.18
CA SER A 47 -20.62 -7.92 -8.83
C SER A 47 -20.06 -6.81 -7.94
N ALA A 48 -20.33 -6.84 -6.62
CA ALA A 48 -19.80 -5.87 -5.68
C ALA A 48 -18.25 -5.97 -5.57
N PHE A 49 -17.70 -7.18 -5.70
CA PHE A 49 -16.26 -7.37 -5.77
C PHE A 49 -15.66 -6.89 -7.09
N ALA A 50 -16.40 -6.96 -8.21
CA ALA A 50 -16.00 -6.38 -9.49
C ALA A 50 -15.84 -4.85 -9.37
N ASP A 51 -16.84 -4.17 -8.82
CA ASP A 51 -16.79 -2.72 -8.58
C ASP A 51 -15.62 -2.34 -7.68
N MET A 52 -15.42 -3.09 -6.59
CA MET A 52 -14.29 -2.88 -5.70
C MET A 52 -12.94 -3.11 -6.39
N ALA A 53 -12.84 -4.11 -7.30
CA ALA A 53 -11.62 -4.38 -8.05
C ALA A 53 -11.29 -3.21 -8.98
N VAL A 54 -12.25 -2.73 -9.77
CA VAL A 54 -12.09 -1.58 -10.67
C VAL A 54 -11.70 -0.32 -9.87
N TYR A 55 -12.44 0.00 -8.81
CA TYR A 55 -12.11 1.11 -7.91
C TYR A 55 -10.68 1.02 -7.37
N SER A 56 -10.29 -0.18 -6.91
CA SER A 56 -8.97 -0.41 -6.33
C SER A 56 -7.84 -0.23 -7.33
N GLN A 57 -8.05 -0.62 -8.58
CA GLN A 57 -7.06 -0.43 -9.65
C GLN A 57 -6.90 1.04 -10.00
N LEU A 58 -8.00 1.77 -10.14
CA LEU A 58 -7.95 3.21 -10.43
C LEU A 58 -7.29 3.99 -9.30
N VAL A 59 -7.67 3.73 -8.04
CA VAL A 59 -7.00 4.33 -6.87
C VAL A 59 -5.53 3.91 -6.80
N GLY A 60 -5.19 2.68 -7.17
CA GLY A 60 -3.82 2.18 -7.23
C GLY A 60 -2.97 2.93 -8.25
N ILE A 61 -3.46 3.11 -9.48
CA ILE A 61 -2.77 3.83 -10.55
C ILE A 61 -2.60 5.31 -10.18
N LEU A 62 -3.66 6.00 -9.78
CA LEU A 62 -3.61 7.41 -9.37
C LEU A 62 -2.76 7.59 -8.11
N GLY A 63 -2.87 6.68 -7.15
CA GLY A 63 -2.09 6.67 -5.92
C GLY A 63 -0.60 6.43 -6.15
N ALA A 64 -0.23 5.70 -7.21
CA ALA A 64 1.17 5.51 -7.59
C ALA A 64 1.87 6.83 -7.94
N VAL A 65 1.11 7.82 -8.45
CA VAL A 65 1.61 9.17 -8.76
C VAL A 65 1.38 10.13 -7.60
N ALA A 66 0.43 9.86 -6.73
CA ALA A 66 -0.09 10.83 -5.75
C ALA A 66 0.99 11.56 -4.97
N THR A 67 2.01 10.87 -4.48
CA THR A 67 3.10 11.47 -3.69
C THR A 67 4.36 11.75 -4.50
N LEU A 68 4.41 11.41 -5.80
CA LEU A 68 5.62 11.39 -6.64
C LEU A 68 6.77 10.62 -5.98
N ARG A 69 6.42 9.56 -5.22
CA ARG A 69 7.35 8.72 -4.44
C ARG A 69 8.19 9.50 -3.42
N MET A 70 7.70 10.65 -2.97
CA MET A 70 8.32 11.40 -1.88
C MET A 70 8.23 10.64 -0.55
N ASP A 71 7.31 9.68 -0.42
CA ASP A 71 7.24 8.71 0.67
C ASP A 71 8.53 7.90 0.82
N LEU A 72 9.12 7.43 -0.29
CA LEU A 72 10.41 6.73 -0.29
C LEU A 72 11.58 7.69 -0.03
N ALA A 73 11.58 8.85 -0.70
CA ALA A 73 12.60 9.86 -0.48
C ALA A 73 12.68 10.31 0.98
N LEU A 74 11.53 10.37 1.65
CA LEU A 74 11.40 10.77 3.05
C LEU A 74 12.19 9.86 4.01
N VAL A 75 12.24 8.55 3.74
CA VAL A 75 12.96 7.57 4.57
C VAL A 75 14.46 7.88 4.65
N LYS A 76 15.03 8.44 3.58
CA LYS A 76 16.47 8.75 3.45
C LYS A 76 16.86 10.14 3.94
N GLN A 77 15.92 10.98 4.37
CA GLN A 77 16.23 12.34 4.80
C GLN A 77 16.95 12.35 6.17
N ASN A 78 18.16 12.93 6.21
CA ASN A 78 18.94 13.00 7.43
C ASN A 78 18.51 14.13 8.37
N SER A 79 18.11 15.29 7.81
CA SER A 79 17.68 16.44 8.63
C SER A 79 16.16 16.53 8.75
N MET A 80 15.68 17.05 9.90
CA MET A 80 14.25 17.29 10.14
C MET A 80 13.67 18.34 9.20
N GLU A 81 14.47 19.34 8.80
CA GLU A 81 14.05 20.36 7.85
C GLU A 81 13.81 19.76 6.46
N GLN A 82 14.74 18.98 5.96
CA GLN A 82 14.60 18.30 4.67
C GLN A 82 13.43 17.30 4.69
N ALA A 83 13.27 16.55 5.77
CA ALA A 83 12.14 15.63 5.93
C ALA A 83 10.81 16.37 5.85
N ARG A 84 10.67 17.51 6.55
CA ARG A 84 9.45 18.33 6.50
C ARG A 84 9.24 18.95 5.12
N ALA A 85 10.30 19.37 4.44
CA ALA A 85 10.23 19.89 3.08
C ALA A 85 9.74 18.80 2.09
N THR A 86 10.32 17.59 2.16
CA THR A 86 9.94 16.44 1.34
C THR A 86 8.50 16.00 1.62
N PHE A 87 8.09 15.92 2.89
CA PHE A 87 6.70 15.63 3.27
C PHE A 87 5.73 16.66 2.69
N SER A 88 6.08 17.97 2.76
CA SER A 88 5.23 19.03 2.22
C SER A 88 5.13 19.00 0.70
N LEU A 89 6.17 18.55 -0.01
CA LEU A 89 6.11 18.31 -1.46
C LEU A 89 5.18 17.16 -1.79
N GLY A 90 5.33 16.01 -1.10
CA GLY A 90 4.45 14.86 -1.28
C GLY A 90 2.98 15.19 -0.99
N LEU A 91 2.72 15.98 0.06
CA LEU A 91 1.36 16.44 0.39
C LEU A 91 0.75 17.31 -0.72
N ARG A 92 1.52 18.24 -1.29
CA ARG A 92 1.05 19.08 -2.41
C ARG A 92 0.77 18.28 -3.66
N SER A 93 1.67 17.37 -4.01
CA SER A 93 1.48 16.46 -5.14
C SER A 93 0.23 15.60 -4.93
N MET A 94 0.02 15.08 -3.72
CA MET A 94 -1.16 14.29 -3.37
C MET A 94 -2.46 15.09 -3.52
N LEU A 95 -2.49 16.34 -3.06
CA LEU A 95 -3.66 17.21 -3.21
C LEU A 95 -3.93 17.53 -4.68
N PHE A 96 -2.88 17.77 -5.48
CA PHE A 96 -3.01 17.94 -6.92
C PHE A 96 -3.59 16.68 -7.58
N MET A 97 -3.08 15.49 -7.24
CA MET A 97 -3.61 14.24 -7.77
C MET A 97 -5.03 13.93 -7.30
N ALA A 98 -5.40 14.33 -6.09
CA ALA A 98 -6.79 14.26 -5.63
C ALA A 98 -7.72 15.15 -6.47
N PHE A 99 -7.25 16.34 -6.84
CA PHE A 99 -7.98 17.21 -7.76
C PHE A 99 -8.12 16.59 -9.16
N VAL A 100 -7.06 16.00 -9.70
CA VAL A 100 -7.12 15.23 -10.97
C VAL A 100 -8.10 14.06 -10.85
N ALA A 101 -8.06 13.31 -9.75
CA ALA A 101 -9.01 12.22 -9.50
C ALA A 101 -10.46 12.70 -9.42
N MET A 102 -10.69 13.89 -8.88
CA MET A 102 -12.02 14.53 -8.85
C MET A 102 -12.50 14.91 -10.27
N LEU A 103 -11.62 15.46 -11.10
CA LEU A 103 -11.95 15.77 -12.50
C LEU A 103 -12.27 14.50 -13.30
N LEU A 104 -11.48 13.44 -13.11
CA LEU A 104 -11.77 12.15 -13.74
C LEU A 104 -13.10 11.55 -13.25
N ALA A 105 -13.38 11.62 -11.97
CA ALA A 105 -14.65 11.17 -11.40
C ALA A 105 -15.83 11.91 -12.02
N PHE A 106 -15.71 13.22 -12.14
CA PHE A 106 -16.74 14.05 -12.80
C PHE A 106 -16.89 13.69 -14.30
N GLY A 107 -15.76 13.49 -15.00
CA GLY A 107 -15.76 13.10 -16.42
C GLY A 107 -16.42 11.73 -16.63
N PHE A 108 -16.13 10.74 -15.80
CA PHE A 108 -16.77 9.41 -15.86
C PHE A 108 -18.27 9.49 -15.58
N SER A 109 -18.66 10.27 -14.57
CA SER A 109 -20.07 10.49 -14.28
C SER A 109 -20.81 11.22 -15.41
N ALA A 110 -20.19 12.24 -16.02
CA ALA A 110 -20.75 12.97 -17.15
C ALA A 110 -20.83 12.14 -18.43
N ALA A 111 -19.92 11.19 -18.61
CA ALA A 111 -19.92 10.25 -19.74
C ALA A 111 -20.95 9.10 -19.53
N GLY A 112 -21.70 9.08 -18.44
CA GLY A 112 -22.65 8.01 -18.13
C GLY A 112 -21.98 6.66 -17.84
N LEU A 113 -20.67 6.64 -17.52
CA LEU A 113 -19.98 5.43 -17.12
C LEU A 113 -20.38 5.12 -15.69
N GLU A 114 -21.08 4.00 -15.50
CA GLU A 114 -21.53 3.55 -14.18
C GLU A 114 -20.56 2.53 -13.60
N MET A 115 -20.26 2.67 -12.32
CA MET A 115 -19.56 1.65 -11.55
C MET A 115 -20.60 0.96 -10.68
N GLY A 116 -21.15 -0.16 -11.17
CA GLY A 116 -22.25 -0.86 -10.54
C GLY A 116 -23.56 -0.08 -10.53
N ALA A 117 -24.43 -0.37 -9.56
CA ALA A 117 -25.76 0.23 -9.44
C ALA A 117 -25.76 1.69 -8.93
N ILE A 118 -24.58 2.28 -8.65
CA ILE A 118 -24.48 3.57 -7.99
C ILE A 118 -23.56 4.51 -8.78
N PRO A 119 -24.14 5.44 -9.61
CA PRO A 119 -23.35 6.32 -10.50
C PRO A 119 -22.33 7.19 -9.76
N TRP A 120 -22.62 7.61 -8.53
CA TRP A 120 -21.75 8.49 -7.75
C TRP A 120 -20.56 7.79 -7.04
N LEU A 121 -20.39 6.46 -7.19
CA LEU A 121 -19.19 5.75 -6.63
C LEU A 121 -17.87 6.34 -7.12
N TRP A 122 -17.85 6.94 -8.31
CA TRP A 122 -16.67 7.65 -8.82
C TRP A 122 -16.20 8.78 -7.91
N CYS A 123 -17.13 9.45 -7.21
CA CYS A 123 -16.81 10.53 -6.26
C CYS A 123 -15.94 10.07 -5.08
N LEU A 124 -15.85 8.77 -4.84
CA LEU A 124 -14.99 8.21 -3.80
C LEU A 124 -13.52 8.09 -4.23
N LEU A 125 -13.19 8.23 -5.53
CA LEU A 125 -11.81 8.16 -6.04
C LEU A 125 -10.86 9.14 -5.34
N PRO A 126 -11.18 10.45 -5.23
CA PRO A 126 -10.29 11.40 -4.57
C PRO A 126 -10.00 11.01 -3.11
N LEU A 127 -11.01 10.52 -2.39
CA LEU A 127 -10.86 10.08 -1.00
C LEU A 127 -9.90 8.89 -0.89
N GLY A 128 -10.00 7.93 -1.81
CA GLY A 128 -9.07 6.81 -1.88
C GLY A 128 -7.63 7.23 -2.19
N VAL A 129 -7.44 8.14 -3.15
CA VAL A 129 -6.13 8.68 -3.53
C VAL A 129 -5.47 9.42 -2.37
N VAL A 130 -6.22 10.29 -1.67
CA VAL A 130 -5.73 11.02 -0.49
C VAL A 130 -5.40 10.04 0.65
N GLY A 131 -6.28 9.08 0.93
CA GLY A 131 -6.05 8.07 1.96
C GLY A 131 -4.78 7.26 1.70
N LEU A 132 -4.60 6.80 0.45
CA LEU A 132 -3.42 6.03 0.05
C LEU A 132 -2.14 6.88 0.09
N GLY A 133 -2.16 8.09 -0.45
CA GLY A 133 -1.02 9.01 -0.45
C GLY A 133 -0.60 9.42 0.96
N MET A 134 -1.57 9.73 1.82
CA MET A 134 -1.29 10.09 3.21
C MET A 134 -0.70 8.93 4.01
N ASN A 135 -1.19 7.71 3.79
CA ASN A 135 -0.60 6.50 4.36
C ASN A 135 0.86 6.31 3.92
N GLY A 136 1.17 6.56 2.65
CA GLY A 136 2.54 6.52 2.14
C GLY A 136 3.44 7.50 2.88
N LEU A 137 3.05 8.78 2.97
CA LEU A 137 3.82 9.83 3.64
C LEU A 137 4.01 9.56 5.13
N VAL A 138 2.97 9.11 5.84
CA VAL A 138 3.05 8.73 7.26
C VAL A 138 3.98 7.55 7.46
N THR A 139 3.88 6.54 6.61
CA THR A 139 4.78 5.38 6.61
C THR A 139 6.22 5.80 6.42
N GLY A 140 6.52 6.63 5.41
CA GLY A 140 7.86 7.15 5.15
C GLY A 140 8.43 7.92 6.34
N TRP A 141 7.62 8.74 7.00
CA TRP A 141 8.06 9.48 8.20
C TRP A 141 8.36 8.55 9.39
N LEU A 142 7.45 7.63 9.71
CA LEU A 142 7.65 6.68 10.83
C LEU A 142 8.82 5.72 10.56
N SER A 143 9.03 5.30 9.31
CA SER A 143 10.18 4.48 8.91
C SER A 143 11.49 5.26 9.03
N ARG A 144 11.50 6.57 8.67
CA ARG A 144 12.65 7.44 8.88
C ARG A 144 13.05 7.52 10.36
N GLU A 145 12.06 7.63 11.26
CA GLU A 145 12.28 7.69 12.70
C GLU A 145 12.51 6.31 13.35
N GLU A 146 12.58 5.24 12.55
CA GLU A 146 12.72 3.86 13.01
C GLU A 146 11.62 3.42 14.02
N ARG A 147 10.46 4.04 13.95
CA ARG A 147 9.31 3.73 14.83
C ARG A 147 8.48 2.58 14.27
N PHE A 148 9.14 1.47 13.94
CA PHE A 148 8.52 0.33 13.26
C PHE A 148 7.37 -0.29 14.04
N GLN A 149 7.46 -0.39 15.36
CA GLN A 149 6.36 -0.91 16.20
C GLN A 149 5.09 -0.05 16.09
N LYS A 150 5.25 1.29 16.12
CA LYS A 150 4.12 2.20 15.95
C LYS A 150 3.52 2.11 14.55
N LEU A 151 4.37 2.01 13.53
CA LEU A 151 3.95 1.78 12.15
C LEU A 151 3.16 0.48 12.01
N ALA A 152 3.62 -0.58 12.67
CA ALA A 152 2.95 -1.87 12.73
C ALA A 152 1.53 -1.77 13.30
N VAL A 153 1.39 -1.12 14.46
CA VAL A 153 0.09 -0.91 15.12
C VAL A 153 -0.85 -0.07 14.27
N VAL A 154 -0.35 1.02 13.66
CA VAL A 154 -1.13 1.90 12.78
C VAL A 154 -1.67 1.14 11.57
N ARG A 155 -0.82 0.32 10.92
CA ARG A 155 -1.23 -0.48 9.75
C ARG A 155 -2.24 -1.57 10.14
N ALA A 156 -1.95 -2.32 11.20
CA ALA A 156 -2.85 -3.36 11.68
C ALA A 156 -4.21 -2.79 12.08
N GLY A 157 -4.22 -1.73 12.89
CA GLY A 157 -5.45 -1.09 13.33
C GLY A 157 -6.30 -0.59 12.17
N GLY A 158 -5.69 0.06 11.17
CA GLY A 158 -6.42 0.49 9.97
C GLY A 158 -6.99 -0.68 9.16
N SER A 159 -6.24 -1.78 9.03
CA SER A 159 -6.74 -2.98 8.35
C SER A 159 -7.93 -3.59 9.10
N PHE A 160 -7.86 -3.75 10.41
CA PHE A 160 -8.97 -4.27 11.23
C PHE A 160 -10.21 -3.39 11.14
N VAL A 161 -10.06 -2.06 11.24
CA VAL A 161 -11.18 -1.11 11.09
C VAL A 161 -11.78 -1.23 9.69
N GLY A 162 -10.95 -1.33 8.65
CA GLY A 162 -11.42 -1.48 7.28
C GLY A 162 -12.23 -2.76 7.09
N GLU A 163 -11.75 -3.91 7.57
CA GLU A 163 -12.48 -5.17 7.46
C GLU A 163 -13.76 -5.16 8.30
N ALA A 164 -13.72 -4.65 9.53
CA ALA A 164 -14.91 -4.54 10.36
C ALA A 164 -16.01 -3.69 9.70
N LEU A 165 -15.64 -2.55 9.10
CA LEU A 165 -16.57 -1.67 8.40
C LEU A 165 -17.13 -2.30 7.11
N ARG A 166 -16.39 -3.20 6.45
CA ARG A 166 -16.93 -3.99 5.34
C ARG A 166 -18.03 -4.95 5.81
N PHE A 167 -17.87 -5.60 6.96
CA PHE A 167 -18.95 -6.44 7.52
C PHE A 167 -20.18 -5.61 7.88
N VAL A 168 -20.00 -4.48 8.56
CA VAL A 168 -21.11 -3.59 8.93
C VAL A 168 -21.80 -2.99 7.70
N GLY A 169 -21.02 -2.66 6.67
CA GLY A 169 -21.52 -2.09 5.41
C GLY A 169 -22.08 -3.11 4.43
N ALA A 170 -22.27 -4.38 4.81
CA ALA A 170 -22.70 -5.45 3.91
C ALA A 170 -24.05 -5.14 3.20
N SER A 171 -24.97 -4.49 3.89
CA SER A 171 -26.27 -4.07 3.33
C SER A 171 -26.16 -2.98 2.25
N LEU A 172 -25.01 -2.31 2.15
CA LEU A 172 -24.79 -1.22 1.19
C LEU A 172 -24.15 -1.72 -0.14
N GLY A 173 -24.00 -3.04 -0.32
CA GLY A 173 -23.40 -3.62 -1.52
C GLY A 173 -22.01 -3.06 -1.83
N SER A 174 -21.73 -2.74 -3.09
CA SER A 174 -20.41 -2.23 -3.55
C SER A 174 -19.91 -1.04 -2.72
N LEU A 175 -20.83 -0.16 -2.30
CA LEU A 175 -20.50 0.99 -1.46
C LEU A 175 -19.89 0.57 -0.13
N GLY A 176 -20.46 -0.46 0.52
CA GLY A 176 -19.96 -0.98 1.80
C GLY A 176 -18.51 -1.49 1.71
N LEU A 177 -18.19 -2.24 0.63
CA LEU A 177 -16.83 -2.72 0.37
C LEU A 177 -15.83 -1.59 0.16
N ILE A 178 -16.20 -0.61 -0.67
CA ILE A 178 -15.34 0.54 -1.02
C ILE A 178 -15.18 1.47 0.18
N ALA A 179 -16.28 1.81 0.87
CA ALA A 179 -16.25 2.66 2.05
C ALA A 179 -15.43 2.04 3.19
N GLY A 180 -15.56 0.73 3.43
CA GLY A 180 -14.73 0.04 4.40
C GLY A 180 -13.23 0.13 4.07
N ARG A 181 -12.85 -0.02 2.80
CA ARG A 181 -11.46 0.15 2.35
C ARG A 181 -10.96 1.58 2.59
N ILE A 182 -11.74 2.59 2.18
CA ILE A 182 -11.40 4.00 2.38
C ILE A 182 -11.23 4.29 3.88
N SER A 183 -12.20 3.89 4.68
CA SER A 183 -12.20 4.13 6.13
C SER A 183 -10.98 3.49 6.81
N GLY A 184 -10.59 2.28 6.42
CA GLY A 184 -9.37 1.64 6.92
C GLY A 184 -8.11 2.44 6.57
N GLN A 185 -8.02 2.96 5.34
CA GLN A 185 -6.90 3.82 4.91
C GLN A 185 -6.86 5.13 5.69
N TRP A 186 -8.01 5.79 5.87
CA TRP A 186 -8.11 7.03 6.62
C TRP A 186 -7.83 6.84 8.12
N CYS A 187 -8.31 5.74 8.70
CA CYS A 187 -7.99 5.39 10.09
C CYS A 187 -6.48 5.26 10.29
N SER A 188 -5.79 4.51 9.41
CA SER A 188 -4.33 4.40 9.43
C SER A 188 -3.66 5.77 9.24
N ALA A 189 -4.12 6.59 8.28
CA ALA A 189 -3.55 7.89 7.99
C ALA A 189 -3.69 8.85 9.19
N ILE A 190 -4.88 8.94 9.77
CA ILE A 190 -5.17 9.82 10.92
C ILE A 190 -4.41 9.37 12.17
N TRP A 191 -4.45 8.08 12.48
CA TRP A 191 -3.73 7.52 13.64
C TRP A 191 -2.22 7.69 13.49
N GLY A 192 -1.70 7.37 12.31
CA GLY A 192 -0.29 7.57 12.01
C GLY A 192 0.12 9.03 12.07
N PHE A 193 -0.70 9.96 11.53
CA PHE A 193 -0.44 11.39 11.63
C PHE A 193 -0.45 11.88 13.09
N ARG A 194 -1.39 11.42 13.91
CA ARG A 194 -1.38 11.72 15.35
C ARG A 194 -0.09 11.23 16.04
N THR A 195 0.42 10.07 15.63
CA THR A 195 1.64 9.49 16.17
C THR A 195 2.89 10.30 15.81
N LEU A 196 2.96 10.86 14.59
CA LEU A 196 4.09 11.70 14.14
C LEU A 196 3.93 13.18 14.46
N HIS A 197 2.73 13.63 14.84
CA HIS A 197 2.39 15.06 14.99
C HIS A 197 3.35 15.83 15.91
N ARG A 198 3.82 15.23 17.01
CA ARG A 198 4.76 15.88 17.93
C ARG A 198 6.11 16.14 17.26
N SER A 199 6.68 15.12 16.56
CA SER A 199 7.96 15.27 15.83
C SER A 199 7.82 16.20 14.62
N TRP A 200 6.66 16.17 13.95
CA TRP A 200 6.40 17.06 12.83
C TRP A 200 6.26 18.53 13.27
N ARG A 201 5.67 18.80 14.42
CA ARG A 201 5.58 20.16 14.98
C ARG A 201 6.94 20.70 15.41
N SER A 202 7.81 19.89 15.98
CA SER A 202 9.16 20.30 16.40
C SER A 202 10.12 20.53 15.23
N ALA A 203 9.81 20.01 14.04
CA ALA A 203 10.62 20.24 12.84
C ALA A 203 10.53 21.70 12.37
N PRO A 204 11.63 22.32 11.88
CA PRO A 204 11.64 23.68 11.33
C PRO A 204 10.61 23.83 10.20
N LYS A 205 9.97 25.00 10.10
CA LYS A 205 8.98 25.23 9.04
C LYS A 205 9.63 25.13 7.66
N SER A 206 8.96 24.43 6.76
CA SER A 206 9.42 24.26 5.38
C SER A 206 9.30 25.60 4.63
N THR A 207 10.44 26.16 4.19
CA THR A 207 10.52 27.34 3.34
C THR A 207 10.39 27.00 1.86
N ARG A 208 10.18 28.01 0.99
CA ARG A 208 10.19 27.79 -0.47
C ARG A 208 11.55 27.25 -0.93
N THR A 209 12.63 27.76 -0.36
CA THR A 209 14.00 27.37 -0.69
C THR A 209 14.28 25.92 -0.27
N SER A 210 13.90 25.54 0.96
CA SER A 210 14.09 24.14 1.42
C SER A 210 13.29 23.14 0.58
N ARG A 211 12.08 23.51 0.11
CA ARG A 211 11.30 22.65 -0.81
C ARG A 211 11.94 22.53 -2.19
N LYS A 212 12.48 23.64 -2.75
CA LYS A 212 13.17 23.61 -4.05
C LYS A 212 14.41 22.72 -3.96
N LYS A 213 15.16 22.82 -2.87
CA LYS A 213 16.30 21.94 -2.59
C LYS A 213 15.86 20.47 -2.46
N ALA A 214 14.83 20.19 -1.65
CA ALA A 214 14.30 18.86 -1.50
C ALA A 214 13.82 18.26 -2.84
N TRP A 215 13.21 19.07 -3.72
CA TRP A 215 12.83 18.63 -5.05
C TRP A 215 14.07 18.27 -5.90
N SER A 216 15.08 19.15 -5.96
CA SER A 216 16.27 18.90 -6.80
C SER A 216 17.04 17.65 -6.34
N GLU A 217 17.11 17.38 -5.05
CA GLU A 217 17.76 16.21 -4.47
C GLU A 217 16.97 14.91 -4.69
N ASN A 218 15.65 15.00 -4.71
CA ASN A 218 14.79 13.81 -4.77
C ASN A 218 14.07 13.63 -6.10
N ARG A 219 14.33 14.45 -7.13
CA ARG A 219 13.67 14.38 -8.44
C ARG A 219 13.78 13.01 -9.11
N ALA A 220 14.84 12.26 -8.82
CA ALA A 220 15.04 10.92 -9.35
C ALA A 220 13.89 9.96 -8.98
N TYR A 221 13.33 10.08 -7.78
CA TYR A 221 12.17 9.28 -7.37
C TYR A 221 10.94 9.62 -8.20
N ALA A 222 10.71 10.92 -8.48
CA ALA A 222 9.59 11.36 -9.31
C ALA A 222 9.74 10.94 -10.77
N VAL A 223 10.96 11.03 -11.34
CA VAL A 223 11.20 10.81 -12.76
C VAL A 223 11.36 9.33 -13.11
N PHE A 224 11.99 8.53 -12.26
CA PHE A 224 12.27 7.12 -12.56
C PHE A 224 11.39 6.16 -11.79
N THR A 225 11.22 6.36 -10.48
CA THR A 225 10.49 5.40 -9.64
C THR A 225 8.98 5.55 -9.81
N THR A 226 8.46 6.77 -10.01
CA THR A 226 7.03 6.98 -10.20
C THR A 226 6.53 6.34 -11.49
N PRO A 227 7.12 6.57 -12.69
CA PRO A 227 6.68 5.89 -13.92
C PRO A 227 6.78 4.37 -13.84
N ALA A 228 7.86 3.84 -13.28
CA ALA A 228 8.00 2.39 -13.08
C ALA A 228 6.88 1.81 -12.22
N ASN A 229 6.50 2.50 -11.13
CA ASN A 229 5.40 2.09 -10.28
C ASN A 229 4.03 2.21 -10.98
N VAL A 230 3.83 3.26 -11.77
CA VAL A 230 2.61 3.44 -12.59
C VAL A 230 2.48 2.30 -13.59
N LEU A 231 3.55 1.97 -14.31
CA LEU A 231 3.55 0.86 -15.27
C LEU A 231 3.22 -0.47 -14.59
N ALA A 232 3.80 -0.73 -13.41
CA ALA A 232 3.51 -1.94 -12.64
C ALA A 232 2.04 -2.00 -12.19
N MET A 233 1.47 -0.87 -11.73
CA MET A 233 0.07 -0.78 -11.34
C MET A 233 -0.86 -0.85 -12.53
N ALA A 234 -0.52 -0.19 -13.64
CA ALA A 234 -1.29 -0.22 -14.88
C ALA A 234 -1.31 -1.62 -15.50
N ALA A 235 -0.20 -2.34 -15.51
CA ALA A 235 -0.15 -3.70 -16.03
C ALA A 235 -1.14 -4.64 -15.33
N ASN A 236 -1.24 -4.54 -13.99
CA ASN A 236 -2.24 -5.28 -13.23
C ASN A 236 -3.65 -4.71 -13.42
N GLY A 237 -3.77 -3.38 -13.49
CA GLY A 237 -5.06 -2.69 -13.59
C GLY A 237 -5.73 -2.87 -14.96
N LEU A 238 -4.98 -2.76 -16.05
CA LEU A 238 -5.51 -2.90 -17.41
C LEU A 238 -6.16 -4.27 -17.63
N PHE A 239 -5.60 -5.32 -17.03
CA PHE A 239 -6.19 -6.65 -17.11
C PHE A 239 -7.59 -6.69 -16.46
N ILE A 240 -7.75 -6.13 -15.27
CA ILE A 240 -9.03 -6.06 -14.58
C ILE A 240 -10.02 -5.15 -15.33
N LEU A 241 -9.56 -4.00 -15.84
CA LEU A 241 -10.40 -3.07 -16.62
C LEU A 241 -10.87 -3.70 -17.93
N TYR A 242 -9.98 -4.42 -18.62
CA TYR A 242 -10.33 -5.18 -19.82
C TYR A 242 -11.40 -6.25 -19.52
N LEU A 243 -11.21 -7.02 -18.44
CA LEU A 243 -12.21 -8.00 -18.04
C LEU A 243 -13.55 -7.37 -17.65
N PHE A 244 -13.53 -6.15 -17.09
CA PHE A 244 -14.75 -5.44 -16.72
C PHE A 244 -15.55 -4.99 -17.94
N GLU A 245 -14.87 -4.56 -19.00
CA GLU A 245 -15.50 -4.12 -20.25
C GLU A 245 -16.10 -5.29 -21.05
N PHE A 246 -15.38 -6.41 -21.14
CA PHE A 246 -15.74 -7.53 -22.02
C PHE A 246 -16.27 -8.76 -21.27
N GLY A 247 -16.21 -8.78 -19.95
CA GLY A 247 -16.61 -9.91 -19.12
C GLY A 247 -17.93 -9.71 -18.38
N SER A 248 -18.50 -10.78 -17.86
CA SER A 248 -19.62 -10.65 -16.92
C SER A 248 -19.10 -10.19 -15.55
N GLY A 249 -19.90 -9.40 -14.81
CA GLY A 249 -19.56 -8.93 -13.47
C GLY A 249 -19.16 -10.06 -12.50
N ASN A 250 -19.72 -11.26 -12.67
CA ASN A 250 -19.39 -12.43 -11.87
C ASN A 250 -17.94 -12.93 -12.14
N ILE A 251 -17.51 -12.95 -13.41
CA ILE A 251 -16.13 -13.33 -13.77
C ILE A 251 -15.15 -12.31 -13.21
N VAL A 252 -15.41 -11.04 -13.44
CA VAL A 252 -14.55 -9.95 -12.94
C VAL A 252 -14.45 -9.97 -11.41
N GLY A 253 -15.57 -10.17 -10.72
CA GLY A 253 -15.61 -10.28 -9.28
C GLY A 253 -14.79 -11.45 -8.74
N SER A 254 -14.92 -12.62 -9.37
CA SER A 254 -14.17 -13.83 -8.98
C SER A 254 -12.67 -13.66 -9.23
N VAL A 255 -12.27 -13.11 -10.39
CA VAL A 255 -10.87 -12.82 -10.72
C VAL A 255 -10.31 -11.73 -9.78
N GLY A 256 -11.08 -10.66 -9.53
CA GLY A 256 -10.69 -9.59 -8.61
C GLY A 256 -10.47 -10.09 -7.19
N ALA A 257 -11.36 -10.95 -6.68
CA ALA A 257 -11.19 -11.60 -5.40
C ALA A 257 -9.96 -12.51 -5.37
N GLY A 258 -9.74 -13.33 -6.42
CA GLY A 258 -8.55 -14.17 -6.55
C GLY A 258 -7.26 -13.35 -6.53
N MET A 259 -7.20 -12.23 -7.26
CA MET A 259 -6.06 -11.31 -7.24
C MET A 259 -5.88 -10.66 -5.85
N ALA A 260 -6.96 -10.35 -5.14
CA ALA A 260 -6.88 -9.85 -3.78
C ALA A 260 -6.24 -10.86 -2.82
N TYR A 261 -6.63 -12.16 -2.90
CA TYR A 261 -5.99 -13.22 -2.12
C TYR A 261 -4.49 -13.33 -2.41
N LEU A 262 -4.09 -13.34 -3.69
CA LEU A 262 -2.68 -13.40 -4.08
C LEU A 262 -1.91 -12.17 -3.59
N THR A 263 -2.49 -10.98 -3.70
CA THR A 263 -1.87 -9.72 -3.25
C THR A 263 -1.70 -9.69 -1.72
N VAL A 264 -2.67 -10.21 -0.98
CA VAL A 264 -2.59 -10.30 0.48
C VAL A 264 -1.47 -11.26 0.88
N ALA A 265 -1.42 -12.46 0.31
CA ALA A 265 -0.38 -13.45 0.61
C ALA A 265 1.03 -12.95 0.26
N ALA A 266 1.22 -12.36 -0.93
CA ALA A 266 2.50 -11.79 -1.36
C ALA A 266 2.90 -10.57 -0.52
N GLY A 267 1.95 -9.70 -0.21
CA GLY A 267 2.18 -8.47 0.55
C GLY A 267 2.69 -8.71 1.97
N LEU A 268 2.36 -9.86 2.57
CA LEU A 268 2.81 -10.27 3.90
C LEU A 268 4.34 -10.31 4.01
N VAL A 269 4.99 -10.89 3.02
CA VAL A 269 6.44 -11.07 3.02
C VAL A 269 7.14 -9.85 2.44
N ILE A 270 6.66 -9.36 1.29
CA ILE A 270 7.35 -8.34 0.50
C ILE A 270 7.42 -7.00 1.25
N ARG A 271 6.30 -6.53 1.82
CA ARG A 271 6.28 -5.21 2.49
C ARG A 271 7.16 -5.13 3.71
N SER A 272 7.08 -6.13 4.59
CA SER A 272 7.86 -6.12 5.84
C SER A 272 9.36 -6.14 5.58
N VAL A 273 9.79 -6.95 4.60
CA VAL A 273 11.20 -7.02 4.20
C VAL A 273 11.63 -5.74 3.49
N SER A 274 10.80 -5.21 2.57
CA SER A 274 11.14 -4.01 1.80
C SER A 274 11.32 -2.78 2.68
N ASP A 275 10.45 -2.55 3.67
CA ASP A 275 10.51 -1.37 4.53
C ASP A 275 11.82 -1.33 5.36
N VAL A 276 12.22 -2.48 5.89
CA VAL A 276 13.46 -2.57 6.68
C VAL A 276 14.70 -2.57 5.78
N PHE A 277 14.66 -3.31 4.68
CA PHE A 277 15.76 -3.38 3.72
C PHE A 277 16.06 -2.01 3.12
N PHE A 278 15.02 -1.27 2.71
CA PHE A 278 15.17 0.05 2.10
C PHE A 278 15.81 1.07 3.05
N LYS A 279 15.50 1.00 4.35
CA LYS A 279 16.10 1.88 5.37
C LYS A 279 17.60 1.60 5.56
N HIS A 280 18.01 0.33 5.50
CA HIS A 280 19.39 -0.08 5.76
C HIS A 280 20.23 -0.25 4.48
N LEU A 281 19.69 0.11 3.32
CA LEU A 281 20.38 -0.01 2.04
C LEU A 281 21.66 0.87 1.99
N ASP A 282 21.61 2.04 2.64
CA ASP A 282 22.74 2.97 2.67
C ASP A 282 23.92 2.48 3.53
N ASP A 283 23.68 1.49 4.41
CA ASP A 283 24.73 0.86 5.23
C ASP A 283 25.55 -0.18 4.44
N VAL A 284 25.12 -0.51 3.20
CA VAL A 284 25.75 -1.54 2.37
C VAL A 284 26.75 -0.87 1.40
N PRO A 285 28.02 -1.27 1.40
CA PRO A 285 29.01 -0.70 0.47
C PRO A 285 28.59 -0.96 -0.98
N PRO A 286 28.80 0.02 -1.90
CA PRO A 286 28.32 -0.04 -3.30
C PRO A 286 28.69 -1.32 -4.04
N GLY A 287 29.88 -1.88 -3.81
CA GLY A 287 30.33 -3.14 -4.44
C GLY A 287 29.65 -4.41 -3.91
N ALA A 288 29.03 -4.35 -2.72
CA ALA A 288 28.33 -5.48 -2.13
C ALA A 288 26.81 -5.45 -2.38
N LEU A 289 26.29 -4.33 -2.91
CA LEU A 289 24.87 -4.08 -3.08
C LEU A 289 24.20 -5.14 -3.96
N MET A 290 24.80 -5.46 -5.11
CA MET A 290 24.27 -6.43 -6.05
C MET A 290 24.23 -7.84 -5.45
N ARG A 291 25.29 -8.23 -4.73
CA ARG A 291 25.37 -9.53 -4.04
C ARG A 291 24.34 -9.62 -2.91
N HIS A 292 24.11 -8.52 -2.20
CA HIS A 292 23.09 -8.43 -1.15
C HIS A 292 21.69 -8.54 -1.74
N TYR A 293 21.43 -7.79 -2.82
CA TYR A 293 20.16 -7.82 -3.54
C TYR A 293 19.84 -9.22 -4.10
N THR A 294 20.80 -9.86 -4.78
CA THR A 294 20.58 -11.22 -5.34
C THR A 294 20.33 -12.26 -4.26
N ARG A 295 21.02 -12.19 -3.11
CA ARG A 295 20.76 -13.07 -1.96
C ARG A 295 19.33 -12.89 -1.42
N TRP A 296 18.88 -11.65 -1.24
CA TRP A 296 17.54 -11.38 -0.76
C TRP A 296 16.47 -11.80 -1.77
N MET A 297 16.69 -11.56 -3.05
CA MET A 297 15.78 -12.02 -4.11
C MET A 297 15.70 -13.54 -4.18
N ALA A 298 16.82 -14.25 -4.00
CA ALA A 298 16.83 -15.71 -3.93
C ALA A 298 16.05 -16.24 -2.72
N VAL A 299 16.23 -15.64 -1.54
CA VAL A 299 15.50 -16.02 -0.32
C VAL A 299 13.99 -15.75 -0.47
N LEU A 300 13.61 -14.61 -1.04
CA LEU A 300 12.22 -14.27 -1.30
C LEU A 300 11.61 -15.19 -2.36
N GLY A 301 12.33 -15.48 -3.44
CA GLY A 301 11.91 -16.42 -4.48
C GLY A 301 11.68 -17.83 -3.93
N LEU A 302 12.60 -18.31 -3.10
CA LEU A 302 12.50 -19.64 -2.49
C LEU A 302 11.29 -19.75 -1.54
N ARG A 303 11.05 -18.71 -0.73
CA ARG A 303 9.90 -18.66 0.18
C ARG A 303 8.58 -18.51 -0.57
N SER A 304 8.55 -17.74 -1.65
CA SER A 304 7.36 -17.62 -2.51
C SER A 304 7.05 -18.95 -3.20
N ALA A 305 8.07 -19.65 -3.71
CA ALA A 305 7.91 -20.99 -4.29
C ALA A 305 7.40 -22.00 -3.25
N ALA A 306 7.93 -22.00 -2.04
CA ALA A 306 7.44 -22.84 -0.96
C ALA A 306 5.98 -22.51 -0.59
N GLY A 307 5.61 -21.23 -0.52
CA GLY A 307 4.22 -20.80 -0.28
C GLY A 307 3.26 -21.28 -1.38
N ILE A 308 3.65 -21.16 -2.64
CA ILE A 308 2.87 -21.65 -3.80
C ILE A 308 2.74 -23.18 -3.76
N SER A 309 3.81 -23.89 -3.41
CA SER A 309 3.78 -25.35 -3.29
C SER A 309 2.84 -25.82 -2.19
N VAL A 310 2.81 -25.13 -1.04
CA VAL A 310 1.86 -25.39 0.04
C VAL A 310 0.43 -25.14 -0.41
N LEU A 311 0.16 -24.02 -1.08
CA LEU A 311 -1.16 -23.72 -1.64
C LEU A 311 -1.60 -24.77 -2.67
N TRP A 312 -0.67 -25.24 -3.50
CA TRP A 312 -0.94 -26.30 -4.50
C TRP A 312 -1.22 -27.65 -3.84
N ALA A 313 -0.51 -28.01 -2.79
CA ALA A 313 -0.74 -29.23 -2.01
C ALA A 313 -2.11 -29.19 -1.26
N ILE A 314 -2.50 -28.01 -0.76
CA ILE A 314 -3.82 -27.82 -0.10
C ILE A 314 -4.94 -27.90 -1.15
N ARG A 315 -4.73 -27.44 -2.39
CA ARG A 315 -5.72 -27.51 -3.48
C ARG A 315 -6.19 -28.93 -3.75
N GLY A 316 -5.30 -29.93 -3.67
CA GLY A 316 -5.65 -31.35 -3.87
C GLY A 316 -6.61 -31.93 -2.83
N GLY A 317 -6.71 -31.30 -1.63
CA GLY A 317 -7.57 -31.79 -0.55
C GLY A 317 -8.86 -30.97 -0.32
N TRP A 318 -8.91 -29.71 -0.78
CA TRP A 318 -10.03 -28.79 -0.50
C TRP A 318 -10.93 -28.50 -1.71
N ALA A 319 -10.37 -28.51 -2.91
CA ALA A 319 -11.15 -28.23 -4.14
C ALA A 319 -12.18 -29.33 -4.42
N THR A 320 -11.95 -30.56 -4.00
CA THR A 320 -12.88 -31.69 -4.15
C THR A 320 -14.00 -31.74 -3.09
N ARG A 321 -13.97 -30.86 -2.08
CA ARG A 321 -14.99 -30.79 -1.03
C ARG A 321 -15.87 -29.51 -1.09
N LEU A 322 -15.59 -28.59 -2.01
CA LEU A 322 -16.27 -27.30 -2.15
C LEU A 322 -16.98 -27.12 -3.51
N LEU A 323 -16.88 -28.07 -4.42
CA LEU A 323 -17.68 -28.27 -5.61
C LEU A 323 -18.72 -29.38 -5.35
#